data_4b587d090d0c565d18750d0e60ad1a88
#
_entry.id   4b587d090d0c565d18750d0e60ad1a88
#
_cell.length_a   1.000
_cell.length_b   1.000
_cell.length_c   1.000
_cell.angle_alpha   90.00
_cell.angle_beta   90.00
_cell.angle_gamma   90.00
#
_symmetry.space_group_name_H-M   'P 1'
#
loop_
_entity.id
_entity.type
_entity.pdbx_description
1 polymer ?
#
loop_
_entity_poly.entity_id
_entity_poly.type
_entity_poly.pdbx_seq_one_letter_code
_entity_poly.pdbx_strand_id
1 'polypeptide(L)'
;MAEKKYGHFDDDNREYIITDPQTPWPWINYLGNEDFFSLISNTAGGYSFYKDAKFRRITRYRYNGVPMDNGGRYFYIKDGDTVWNPGWKPCKTPLDSYECRHGMNYTRITGSKNGVEASVLFFVPLHTWAEVQKMTLKNQSLETKTLKVFSFAEWCLWNAATDMENFQRNFSTGEVEVEGSTIYHKTEYRERRNHYAFYTVNTEIQGYDTDRESFIGLYNEFSEPQAVTEGKPRNSFAHGWSPIASHYIEVTLQPGESRDLIFLLGYVENKQDKKFVAKKVIN
;
A
#
# COMPACT_ATOMS: atom_id res chain seq x y z
N MET A 1 -21.98 -30.63 5.73
CA MET A 1 -21.89 -29.22 5.37
C MET A 1 -21.04 -29.16 4.12
N ALA A 2 -21.46 -28.50 3.05
CA ALA A 2 -20.63 -28.30 1.88
C ALA A 2 -19.39 -27.49 2.29
N GLU A 3 -18.21 -27.90 1.86
CA GLU A 3 -16.97 -27.19 2.11
C GLU A 3 -17.03 -25.82 1.43
N LYS A 4 -16.79 -24.75 2.17
CA LYS A 4 -16.83 -23.38 1.64
C LYS A 4 -15.68 -23.21 0.64
N LYS A 5 -15.98 -22.92 -0.62
CA LYS A 5 -14.99 -22.60 -1.63
C LYS A 5 -14.69 -21.08 -1.60
N TYR A 6 -13.43 -20.74 -1.42
CA TYR A 6 -12.96 -19.34 -1.40
C TYR A 6 -12.44 -18.86 -2.75
N GLY A 7 -12.20 -19.78 -3.69
CA GLY A 7 -11.67 -19.47 -5.02
C GLY A 7 -11.56 -20.70 -5.91
N HIS A 8 -10.98 -20.50 -7.09
CA HIS A 8 -10.80 -21.54 -8.12
C HIS A 8 -9.62 -21.19 -9.04
N PHE A 9 -9.09 -22.18 -9.74
CA PHE A 9 -8.08 -21.97 -10.78
C PHE A 9 -8.75 -21.52 -12.08
N ASP A 10 -8.10 -20.57 -12.76
CA ASP A 10 -8.35 -20.17 -14.14
C ASP A 10 -7.12 -20.62 -14.96
N ASP A 11 -7.20 -21.80 -15.53
CA ASP A 11 -6.09 -22.43 -16.22
C ASP A 11 -5.74 -21.70 -17.53
N ASP A 12 -6.72 -21.09 -18.19
CA ASP A 12 -6.52 -20.35 -19.43
C ASP A 12 -5.67 -19.10 -19.20
N ASN A 13 -5.88 -18.39 -18.12
CA ASN A 13 -5.14 -17.19 -17.73
C ASN A 13 -3.96 -17.49 -16.79
N ARG A 14 -3.83 -18.72 -16.32
CA ARG A 14 -2.84 -19.15 -15.31
C ARG A 14 -2.93 -18.32 -14.02
N GLU A 15 -4.15 -18.15 -13.53
CA GLU A 15 -4.48 -17.39 -12.34
C GLU A 15 -5.14 -18.30 -11.30
N TYR A 16 -4.99 -17.91 -10.03
CA TYR A 16 -5.87 -18.38 -8.97
C TYR A 16 -6.80 -17.23 -8.57
N ILE A 17 -8.10 -17.43 -8.75
CA ILE A 17 -9.12 -16.42 -8.50
C ILE A 17 -9.72 -16.66 -7.12
N ILE A 18 -9.67 -15.65 -6.26
CA ILE A 18 -10.22 -15.66 -4.90
C ILE A 18 -11.46 -14.76 -4.90
N THR A 19 -12.60 -15.30 -4.52
CA THR A 19 -13.91 -14.61 -4.56
C THR A 19 -14.45 -14.24 -3.19
N ASP A 20 -13.78 -14.66 -2.12
CA ASP A 20 -14.10 -14.29 -0.74
C ASP A 20 -12.83 -13.80 -0.04
N PRO A 21 -12.78 -12.54 0.43
CA PRO A 21 -11.60 -12.00 1.09
C PRO A 21 -11.28 -12.66 2.44
N GLN A 22 -12.27 -13.31 3.07
CA GLN A 22 -12.17 -13.94 4.38
C GLN A 22 -11.66 -15.37 4.27
N THR A 23 -10.54 -15.57 3.59
CA THR A 23 -9.86 -16.87 3.51
C THR A 23 -9.40 -17.33 4.90
N PRO A 24 -9.27 -18.65 5.15
CA PRO A 24 -8.85 -19.18 6.47
C PRO A 24 -7.48 -18.66 6.93
N TRP A 25 -6.59 -18.42 5.97
CA TRP A 25 -5.27 -17.84 6.13
C TRP A 25 -5.07 -16.81 5.02
N PRO A 26 -4.16 -15.83 5.16
CA PRO A 26 -3.78 -14.97 4.05
C PRO A 26 -3.24 -15.83 2.90
N TRP A 27 -3.91 -15.80 1.76
CA TRP A 27 -3.43 -16.46 0.55
C TRP A 27 -2.55 -15.48 -0.22
N ILE A 28 -1.29 -15.86 -0.40
CA ILE A 28 -0.24 -14.96 -0.83
C ILE A 28 0.24 -15.26 -2.24
N ASN A 29 0.75 -14.22 -2.90
CA ASN A 29 1.52 -14.30 -4.13
C ASN A 29 2.88 -13.64 -3.95
N TYR A 30 3.86 -14.09 -4.73
CA TYR A 30 5.20 -13.51 -4.80
C TYR A 30 5.34 -12.71 -6.09
N LEU A 31 5.78 -11.46 -5.95
CA LEU A 31 6.07 -10.56 -7.04
C LEU A 31 7.56 -10.24 -6.97
N GLY A 32 8.27 -10.24 -8.09
CA GLY A 32 9.67 -9.89 -8.00
C GLY A 32 10.47 -10.07 -9.27
N ASN A 33 11.67 -9.59 -9.19
CA ASN A 33 12.74 -9.80 -10.14
C ASN A 33 14.00 -10.23 -9.39
N GLU A 34 15.19 -10.10 -10.01
CA GLU A 34 16.45 -10.54 -9.40
C GLU A 34 16.82 -9.82 -8.10
N ASP A 35 16.39 -8.56 -7.95
CA ASP A 35 16.82 -7.70 -6.86
C ASP A 35 15.68 -7.21 -5.95
N PHE A 36 14.46 -7.05 -6.48
CA PHE A 36 13.33 -6.48 -5.75
C PHE A 36 12.21 -7.49 -5.62
N PHE A 37 11.73 -7.68 -4.41
CA PHE A 37 10.73 -8.68 -4.07
C PHE A 37 9.58 -8.07 -3.28
N SER A 38 8.40 -8.61 -3.52
CA SER A 38 7.17 -8.24 -2.83
C SER A 38 6.36 -9.49 -2.54
N LEU A 39 5.85 -9.59 -1.34
CA LEU A 39 4.88 -10.58 -0.93
C LEU A 39 3.55 -9.85 -0.74
N ILE A 40 2.49 -10.36 -1.34
CA ILE A 40 1.16 -9.76 -1.26
C ILE A 40 0.10 -10.80 -0.97
N SER A 41 -0.78 -10.53 0.00
CA SER A 41 -1.94 -11.36 0.29
C SER A 41 -3.13 -10.96 -0.59
N ASN A 42 -4.15 -11.79 -0.56
CA ASN A 42 -5.44 -11.52 -1.21
C ASN A 42 -6.14 -10.25 -0.69
N THR A 43 -5.72 -9.70 0.44
CA THR A 43 -6.25 -8.44 1.00
C THR A 43 -5.24 -7.29 0.99
N ALA A 44 -4.19 -7.39 0.16
CA ALA A 44 -3.08 -6.43 0.02
C ALA A 44 -2.17 -6.32 1.26
N GLY A 45 -2.24 -7.26 2.20
CA GLY A 45 -1.24 -7.42 3.25
C GLY A 45 0.11 -7.87 2.69
N GLY A 46 1.16 -7.79 3.49
CA GLY A 46 2.49 -8.23 3.11
C GLY A 46 3.53 -7.12 3.08
N TYR A 47 4.68 -7.39 2.46
CA TYR A 47 5.83 -6.48 2.50
C TYR A 47 6.69 -6.58 1.25
N SER A 48 7.54 -5.57 1.07
CA SER A 48 8.51 -5.50 -0.02
C SER A 48 9.92 -5.37 0.54
N PHE A 49 10.91 -5.85 -0.19
CA PHE A 49 12.32 -5.73 0.18
C PHE A 49 13.23 -5.69 -1.05
N TYR A 50 14.42 -5.12 -0.87
CA TYR A 50 15.48 -5.10 -1.85
C TYR A 50 16.61 -6.03 -1.41
N LYS A 51 16.87 -7.11 -2.16
CA LYS A 51 17.91 -8.14 -1.94
C LYS A 51 17.84 -8.89 -0.62
N ASP A 52 17.59 -8.22 0.50
CA ASP A 52 17.64 -8.79 1.85
C ASP A 52 16.37 -8.47 2.65
N ALA A 53 15.61 -9.49 2.98
CA ALA A 53 14.34 -9.35 3.68
C ALA A 53 14.47 -8.90 5.14
N LYS A 54 15.65 -9.01 5.75
CA LYS A 54 15.92 -8.60 7.12
C LYS A 54 16.47 -7.16 7.18
N PHE A 55 17.51 -6.87 6.38
CA PHE A 55 18.25 -5.61 6.46
C PHE A 55 17.88 -4.58 5.39
N ARG A 56 17.07 -4.96 4.41
CA ARG A 56 16.61 -4.07 3.33
C ARG A 56 15.12 -4.20 3.07
N ARG A 57 14.36 -4.50 4.13
CA ARG A 57 12.91 -4.50 4.09
C ARG A 57 12.42 -3.06 3.98
N ILE A 58 11.48 -2.85 3.10
CA ILE A 58 10.93 -1.52 2.80
C ILE A 58 9.71 -1.25 3.67
N THR A 59 8.76 -2.18 3.68
CA THR A 59 7.51 -2.02 4.40
C THR A 59 7.43 -2.94 5.62
N ARG A 60 6.79 -2.44 6.67
CA ARG A 60 6.56 -3.18 7.91
C ARG A 60 5.44 -4.19 7.75
N TYR A 61 5.67 -5.42 8.20
CA TYR A 61 4.68 -6.47 8.26
C TYR A 61 4.99 -7.41 9.43
N ARG A 62 3.98 -7.78 10.21
CA ARG A 62 4.11 -8.67 11.36
C ARG A 62 3.40 -9.98 11.10
N TYR A 63 4.15 -11.09 11.07
CA TYR A 63 3.64 -12.42 10.73
C TYR A 63 2.69 -13.00 11.77
N ASN A 64 2.99 -12.80 13.05
CA ASN A 64 2.29 -13.44 14.15
C ASN A 64 1.32 -12.51 14.86
N GLY A 65 0.85 -11.48 14.16
CA GLY A 65 -0.12 -10.54 14.71
C GLY A 65 -1.53 -11.12 14.76
N VAL A 66 -2.32 -10.65 15.74
CA VAL A 66 -3.77 -10.86 15.75
C VAL A 66 -4.40 -9.46 15.85
N PRO A 67 -5.28 -9.11 14.92
CA PRO A 67 -5.74 -9.89 13.75
C PRO A 67 -4.62 -10.13 12.74
N MET A 68 -4.70 -11.28 12.06
CA MET A 68 -3.73 -11.64 11.02
C MET A 68 -3.81 -10.69 9.81
N ASP A 69 -2.70 -10.64 9.06
CA ASP A 69 -2.60 -9.87 7.84
C ASP A 69 -2.84 -8.36 8.05
N ASN A 70 -2.32 -7.84 9.14
CA ASN A 70 -2.24 -6.41 9.41
C ASN A 70 -0.87 -5.88 8.98
N GLY A 71 -0.90 -4.77 8.25
CA GLY A 71 0.25 -4.22 7.56
C GLY A 71 0.29 -4.63 6.10
N GLY A 72 0.50 -3.66 5.25
CA GLY A 72 0.47 -3.86 3.80
C GLY A 72 0.45 -2.53 3.07
N ARG A 73 -0.07 -2.56 1.85
CA ARG A 73 -0.24 -1.39 0.99
C ARG A 73 -1.72 -1.20 0.77
N TYR A 74 -2.29 -0.22 1.41
CA TYR A 74 -3.74 -0.01 1.41
C TYR A 74 -4.12 1.23 0.62
N PHE A 75 -5.30 1.19 0.03
CA PHE A 75 -5.96 2.32 -0.59
C PHE A 75 -7.31 2.50 0.05
N TYR A 76 -7.40 3.41 0.99
CA TYR A 76 -8.68 3.79 1.56
C TYR A 76 -9.42 4.70 0.59
N ILE A 77 -10.67 4.39 0.34
CA ILE A 77 -11.58 5.19 -0.49
C ILE A 77 -12.73 5.66 0.38
N LYS A 78 -12.88 6.97 0.46
CA LYS A 78 -14.02 7.60 1.14
C LYS A 78 -14.98 8.17 0.09
N ASP A 79 -16.22 7.65 0.08
CA ASP A 79 -17.35 8.09 -0.73
C ASP A 79 -18.47 8.54 0.21
N GLY A 80 -18.65 9.87 0.36
CA GLY A 80 -19.51 10.42 1.41
C GLY A 80 -19.04 9.99 2.80
N ASP A 81 -19.91 9.32 3.54
CA ASP A 81 -19.60 8.79 4.88
C ASP A 81 -19.05 7.36 4.86
N THR A 82 -19.08 6.70 3.70
CA THR A 82 -18.60 5.33 3.55
C THR A 82 -17.09 5.31 3.32
N VAL A 83 -16.36 4.61 4.19
CA VAL A 83 -14.94 4.30 4.01
C VAL A 83 -14.80 2.81 3.68
N TRP A 84 -14.07 2.50 2.62
CA TRP A 84 -13.84 1.14 2.17
C TRP A 84 -12.48 0.98 1.50
N ASN A 85 -12.13 -0.25 1.18
CA ASN A 85 -10.86 -0.62 0.56
C ASN A 85 -11.13 -1.76 -0.43
N PRO A 86 -10.56 -1.76 -1.64
CA PRO A 86 -10.83 -2.80 -2.65
C PRO A 86 -10.44 -4.21 -2.19
N GLY A 87 -9.45 -4.34 -1.31
CA GLY A 87 -9.03 -5.60 -0.70
C GLY A 87 -9.88 -6.05 0.51
N TRP A 88 -10.93 -5.33 0.89
CA TRP A 88 -11.73 -5.52 2.09
C TRP A 88 -10.99 -5.15 3.38
N LYS A 89 -9.80 -5.67 3.64
CA LYS A 89 -8.95 -5.21 4.75
C LYS A 89 -8.20 -3.93 4.36
N PRO A 90 -7.94 -3.04 5.33
CA PRO A 90 -8.18 -3.17 6.75
C PRO A 90 -9.58 -2.72 7.18
N CYS A 91 -10.34 -2.03 6.34
CA CYS A 91 -11.65 -1.43 6.70
C CYS A 91 -12.69 -2.46 7.13
N LYS A 92 -12.67 -3.64 6.49
CA LYS A 92 -13.66 -4.71 6.67
C LYS A 92 -15.10 -4.29 6.33
N THR A 93 -15.26 -3.16 5.64
CA THR A 93 -16.53 -2.70 5.11
C THR A 93 -17.07 -3.74 4.12
N PRO A 94 -18.31 -4.19 4.24
CA PRO A 94 -18.91 -5.12 3.29
C PRO A 94 -18.87 -4.53 1.87
N LEU A 95 -18.24 -5.25 0.94
CA LEU A 95 -18.14 -4.89 -0.47
C LEU A 95 -19.36 -5.42 -1.23
N ASP A 96 -19.73 -4.73 -2.30
CA ASP A 96 -20.79 -5.18 -3.21
C ASP A 96 -20.27 -6.28 -4.14
N SER A 97 -18.96 -6.23 -4.47
CA SER A 97 -18.21 -7.32 -5.13
C SER A 97 -16.75 -7.32 -4.68
N TYR A 98 -16.14 -8.50 -4.73
CA TYR A 98 -14.71 -8.68 -4.44
C TYR A 98 -14.15 -9.79 -5.30
N GLU A 99 -12.98 -9.55 -5.87
CA GLU A 99 -12.19 -10.55 -6.58
C GLU A 99 -10.69 -10.25 -6.39
N CYS A 100 -9.92 -11.28 -6.09
CA CYS A 100 -8.46 -11.20 -6.15
C CYS A 100 -7.95 -12.27 -7.14
N ARG A 101 -7.11 -11.86 -8.07
CA ARG A 101 -6.44 -12.71 -9.05
C ARG A 101 -4.96 -12.75 -8.77
N HIS A 102 -4.46 -13.90 -8.40
CA HIS A 102 -3.03 -14.17 -8.28
C HIS A 102 -2.54 -14.82 -9.56
N GLY A 103 -1.82 -14.05 -10.38
CA GLY A 103 -1.19 -14.50 -11.60
C GLY A 103 0.33 -14.66 -11.45
N MET A 104 0.99 -14.98 -12.55
CA MET A 104 2.45 -15.09 -12.58
C MET A 104 3.09 -13.71 -12.52
N ASN A 105 3.69 -13.38 -11.37
CA ASN A 105 4.36 -12.11 -11.08
C ASN A 105 3.43 -10.87 -11.07
N TYR A 106 2.13 -11.07 -10.88
CA TYR A 106 1.19 -9.99 -10.61
C TYR A 106 0.05 -10.44 -9.72
N THR A 107 -0.56 -9.47 -9.05
CA THR A 107 -1.80 -9.66 -8.31
C THR A 107 -2.74 -8.53 -8.67
N ARG A 108 -3.99 -8.84 -8.96
CA ARG A 108 -5.05 -7.86 -9.16
C ARG A 108 -6.12 -8.03 -8.09
N ILE A 109 -6.40 -6.96 -7.38
CA ILE A 109 -7.46 -6.92 -6.37
C ILE A 109 -8.51 -5.92 -6.83
N THR A 110 -9.73 -6.40 -7.00
CA THR A 110 -10.87 -5.59 -7.45
C THR A 110 -11.98 -5.67 -6.42
N GLY A 111 -12.46 -4.53 -6.00
CA GLY A 111 -13.62 -4.40 -5.12
C GLY A 111 -14.57 -3.33 -5.61
N SER A 112 -15.84 -3.46 -5.29
CA SER A 112 -16.82 -2.41 -5.56
C SER A 112 -17.63 -2.06 -4.34
N LYS A 113 -18.02 -0.79 -4.26
CA LYS A 113 -18.91 -0.26 -3.23
C LYS A 113 -19.69 0.96 -3.73
N ASN A 114 -20.99 1.00 -3.47
CA ASN A 114 -21.85 2.15 -3.78
C ASN A 114 -21.78 2.62 -5.25
N GLY A 115 -21.64 1.68 -6.20
CA GLY A 115 -21.52 1.98 -7.62
C GLY A 115 -20.15 2.51 -8.05
N VAL A 116 -19.13 2.39 -7.19
CA VAL A 116 -17.73 2.65 -7.54
C VAL A 116 -16.96 1.33 -7.53
N GLU A 117 -16.23 1.05 -8.60
CA GLU A 117 -15.28 -0.06 -8.70
C GLU A 117 -13.85 0.47 -8.57
N ALA A 118 -13.05 -0.19 -7.76
CA ALA A 118 -11.62 0.05 -7.66
C ALA A 118 -10.86 -1.25 -7.92
N SER A 119 -10.00 -1.24 -8.93
CA SER A 119 -9.12 -2.35 -9.30
C SER A 119 -7.67 -1.93 -9.14
N VAL A 120 -6.89 -2.67 -8.37
CA VAL A 120 -5.46 -2.40 -8.19
C VAL A 120 -4.64 -3.57 -8.72
N LEU A 121 -3.80 -3.30 -9.70
CA LEU A 121 -2.84 -4.23 -10.26
C LEU A 121 -1.47 -3.99 -9.63
N PHE A 122 -0.95 -5.01 -8.95
CA PHE A 122 0.37 -5.02 -8.32
C PHE A 122 1.32 -5.89 -9.13
N PHE A 123 2.50 -5.37 -9.48
CA PHE A 123 3.55 -6.14 -10.14
C PHE A 123 4.91 -5.48 -9.96
N VAL A 124 5.97 -6.25 -10.18
CA VAL A 124 7.34 -5.77 -10.17
C VAL A 124 7.91 -5.89 -11.60
N PRO A 125 8.19 -4.76 -12.28
CA PRO A 125 8.80 -4.79 -13.61
C PRO A 125 10.21 -5.36 -13.59
N LEU A 126 10.64 -5.94 -14.70
CA LEU A 126 12.04 -6.37 -14.88
C LEU A 126 12.97 -5.15 -14.80
N HIS A 127 14.15 -5.36 -14.23
CA HIS A 127 15.22 -4.34 -14.10
C HIS A 127 14.81 -3.07 -13.33
N THR A 128 13.76 -3.16 -12.49
CA THR A 128 13.26 -2.05 -11.69
C THR A 128 13.26 -2.45 -10.21
N TRP A 129 13.68 -1.54 -9.35
CA TRP A 129 13.66 -1.76 -7.89
C TRP A 129 12.43 -1.14 -7.25
N ALA A 130 11.28 -1.39 -7.84
CA ALA A 130 10.01 -0.89 -7.36
C ALA A 130 8.85 -1.82 -7.72
N GLU A 131 7.86 -1.86 -6.85
CA GLU A 131 6.54 -2.39 -7.10
C GLU A 131 5.67 -1.30 -7.72
N VAL A 132 5.03 -1.62 -8.82
CA VAL A 132 4.00 -0.78 -9.46
C VAL A 132 2.65 -1.19 -8.89
N GLN A 133 1.85 -0.19 -8.52
CA GLN A 133 0.48 -0.35 -8.05
C GLN A 133 -0.40 0.53 -8.94
N LYS A 134 -0.95 -0.07 -10.00
CA LYS A 134 -1.86 0.64 -10.91
C LYS A 134 -3.28 0.49 -10.38
N MET A 135 -3.82 1.58 -9.85
CA MET A 135 -5.20 1.68 -9.39
C MET A 135 -6.06 2.28 -10.50
N THR A 136 -7.12 1.57 -10.88
CA THR A 136 -8.17 2.08 -11.76
C THR A 136 -9.44 2.26 -10.95
N LEU A 137 -9.92 3.50 -10.89
CA LEU A 137 -11.23 3.85 -10.30
C LEU A 137 -12.24 4.02 -11.42
N LYS A 138 -13.42 3.42 -11.29
CA LYS A 138 -14.50 3.52 -12.25
C LYS A 138 -15.82 3.84 -11.56
N ASN A 139 -16.50 4.88 -12.02
CA ASN A 139 -17.85 5.20 -11.58
C ASN A 139 -18.85 4.43 -12.43
N GLN A 140 -19.51 3.45 -11.82
CA GLN A 140 -20.56 2.63 -12.44
C GLN A 140 -21.96 3.13 -12.10
N SER A 141 -22.07 4.18 -11.28
CA SER A 141 -23.34 4.79 -10.89
C SER A 141 -23.83 5.80 -11.94
N LEU A 142 -25.06 6.27 -11.76
CA LEU A 142 -25.68 7.29 -12.62
C LEU A 142 -25.41 8.73 -12.13
N GLU A 143 -24.68 8.88 -11.03
CA GLU A 143 -24.39 10.18 -10.41
C GLU A 143 -22.88 10.47 -10.46
N THR A 144 -22.53 11.76 -10.48
CA THR A 144 -21.12 12.18 -10.32
C THR A 144 -20.63 11.81 -8.93
N LYS A 145 -19.49 11.16 -8.85
CA LYS A 145 -18.84 10.76 -7.60
C LYS A 145 -17.61 11.60 -7.34
N THR A 146 -17.47 12.13 -6.13
CA THR A 146 -16.24 12.77 -5.64
C THR A 146 -15.66 11.90 -4.54
N LEU A 147 -14.57 11.24 -4.85
CA LEU A 147 -13.90 10.27 -4.00
C LEU A 147 -12.68 10.88 -3.35
N LYS A 148 -12.43 10.55 -2.09
CA LYS A 148 -11.18 10.85 -1.41
C LYS A 148 -10.38 9.56 -1.27
N VAL A 149 -9.20 9.54 -1.87
CA VAL A 149 -8.31 8.38 -1.90
C VAL A 149 -7.12 8.66 -0.99
N PHE A 150 -6.87 7.74 -0.05
CA PHE A 150 -5.67 7.75 0.77
C PHE A 150 -4.87 6.48 0.48
N SER A 151 -3.65 6.62 -0.02
CA SER A 151 -2.72 5.51 -0.05
C SER A 151 -2.12 5.30 1.34
N PHE A 152 -1.63 4.11 1.62
CA PHE A 152 -0.98 3.82 2.89
C PHE A 152 0.08 2.75 2.73
N ALA A 153 1.27 3.03 3.24
CA ALA A 153 2.33 2.06 3.50
C ALA A 153 3.08 2.44 4.78
N GLU A 154 3.39 1.47 5.63
CA GLU A 154 4.19 1.70 6.84
C GLU A 154 5.63 1.27 6.57
N TRP A 155 6.58 2.16 6.86
CA TRP A 155 7.99 1.90 6.64
C TRP A 155 8.58 0.99 7.72
N CYS A 156 9.36 0.01 7.29
CA CYS A 156 10.17 -0.79 8.18
C CYS A 156 11.43 -0.02 8.55
N LEU A 157 11.76 0.03 9.84
CA LEU A 157 13.05 0.52 10.29
C LEU A 157 14.14 -0.51 9.98
N TRP A 158 15.39 -0.12 10.10
CA TRP A 158 16.62 -0.82 9.69
C TRP A 158 16.60 -2.36 9.69
N ASN A 159 16.18 -2.99 10.77
CA ASN A 159 16.23 -4.44 10.98
C ASN A 159 14.82 -4.97 11.19
N ALA A 160 14.33 -5.75 10.26
CA ALA A 160 12.95 -6.26 10.31
C ALA A 160 12.65 -7.12 11.55
N ALA A 161 13.65 -7.87 12.05
CA ALA A 161 13.45 -8.70 13.23
C ALA A 161 13.27 -7.83 14.49
N THR A 162 14.15 -6.88 14.71
CA THR A 162 14.05 -5.96 15.86
C THR A 162 12.88 -4.98 15.71
N ASP A 163 12.51 -4.61 14.49
CA ASP A 163 11.33 -3.80 14.22
C ASP A 163 10.03 -4.54 14.61
N MET A 164 9.97 -5.84 14.39
CA MET A 164 8.84 -6.68 14.85
C MET A 164 8.77 -6.81 16.37
N GLU A 165 9.90 -6.79 17.05
CA GLU A 165 9.99 -6.87 18.52
C GLU A 165 9.70 -5.55 19.22
N ASN A 166 9.49 -4.48 18.47
CA ASN A 166 9.21 -3.13 18.98
C ASN A 166 10.39 -2.44 19.70
N PHE A 167 11.57 -3.03 19.72
CA PHE A 167 12.78 -2.42 20.27
C PHE A 167 13.48 -1.46 19.31
N GLN A 168 13.18 -1.54 18.04
CA GLN A 168 13.82 -0.76 16.99
C GLN A 168 13.72 0.75 17.24
N ARG A 169 12.62 1.20 17.81
CA ARG A 169 12.38 2.58 18.21
C ARG A 169 13.44 3.17 19.14
N ASN A 170 14.12 2.33 19.91
CA ASN A 170 15.17 2.76 20.84
C ASN A 170 16.57 2.82 20.20
N PHE A 171 16.73 2.21 19.03
CA PHE A 171 18.05 2.01 18.40
C PHE A 171 18.15 2.58 16.99
N SER A 172 17.03 2.85 16.34
CA SER A 172 16.99 3.44 15.00
C SER A 172 15.82 4.40 14.88
N THR A 173 16.06 5.44 14.13
CA THR A 173 15.05 6.42 13.76
C THR A 173 14.91 6.47 12.23
N GLY A 174 13.72 6.76 11.75
CA GLY A 174 13.48 7.03 10.35
C GLY A 174 13.40 8.53 10.10
N GLU A 175 14.00 8.97 9.02
CA GLU A 175 13.80 10.31 8.46
C GLU A 175 12.88 10.23 7.26
N VAL A 176 11.95 11.16 7.17
CA VAL A 176 11.03 11.26 6.06
C VAL A 176 11.20 12.59 5.37
N GLU A 177 11.21 12.59 4.06
CA GLU A 177 11.19 13.80 3.23
C GLU A 177 10.02 13.71 2.26
N VAL A 178 9.38 14.84 1.97
CA VAL A 178 8.29 14.94 0.99
C VAL A 178 8.70 15.92 -0.08
N GLU A 179 8.68 15.48 -1.33
CA GLU A 179 8.98 16.30 -2.50
C GLU A 179 7.92 16.09 -3.59
N GLY A 180 7.05 17.07 -3.77
CA GLY A 180 5.88 16.93 -4.66
C GLY A 180 5.00 15.76 -4.24
N SER A 181 4.81 14.78 -5.12
CA SER A 181 4.04 13.56 -4.86
C SER A 181 4.91 12.39 -4.39
N THR A 182 6.14 12.63 -3.98
CA THR A 182 7.05 11.57 -3.53
C THR A 182 7.35 11.70 -2.05
N ILE A 183 7.15 10.63 -1.32
CA ILE A 183 7.51 10.48 0.09
C ILE A 183 8.71 9.55 0.15
N TYR A 184 9.82 10.06 0.69
CA TYR A 184 11.06 9.30 0.90
C TYR A 184 11.19 8.89 2.35
N HIS A 185 11.75 7.71 2.55
CA HIS A 185 12.13 7.22 3.88
C HIS A 185 13.59 6.78 3.88
N LYS A 186 14.32 7.26 4.86
CA LYS A 186 15.69 6.87 5.14
C LYS A 186 15.78 6.43 6.58
N THR A 187 16.24 5.23 6.80
CA THR A 187 16.59 4.80 8.16
C THR A 187 17.99 5.32 8.49
N GLU A 188 18.10 6.12 9.53
CA GLU A 188 19.37 6.62 10.00
C GLU A 188 20.16 5.50 10.67
N TYR A 189 21.10 4.93 9.90
CA TYR A 189 22.04 3.96 10.41
C TYR A 189 23.44 4.26 9.88
N ARG A 190 24.46 4.06 10.70
CA ARG A 190 25.84 4.45 10.42
C ARG A 190 26.41 3.92 9.11
N GLU A 191 25.92 2.80 8.61
CA GLU A 191 26.44 2.10 7.45
C GLU A 191 25.67 2.36 6.14
N ARG A 192 24.52 3.07 6.19
CA ARG A 192 23.63 3.21 5.02
C ARG A 192 23.10 4.63 4.83
N ARG A 193 23.97 5.59 4.75
CA ARG A 193 23.58 7.00 4.59
C ARG A 193 22.90 7.34 3.27
N ASN A 194 23.00 6.47 2.25
CA ASN A 194 22.62 6.76 0.88
C ASN A 194 21.53 5.84 0.33
N HIS A 195 20.75 5.21 1.19
CA HIS A 195 19.71 4.26 0.84
C HIS A 195 18.34 4.82 1.20
N TYR A 196 17.46 4.92 0.20
CA TYR A 196 16.12 5.47 0.38
C TYR A 196 15.10 4.46 -0.09
N ALA A 197 14.05 4.27 0.70
CA ALA A 197 12.78 3.79 0.22
C ALA A 197 11.97 4.99 -0.27
N PHE A 198 11.09 4.81 -1.24
CA PHE A 198 10.22 5.86 -1.72
C PHE A 198 8.83 5.33 -2.05
N TYR A 199 7.84 6.19 -1.91
CA TYR A 199 6.49 5.95 -2.37
C TYR A 199 6.00 7.21 -3.10
N THR A 200 5.58 7.04 -4.34
CA THR A 200 5.21 8.16 -5.20
C THR A 200 3.97 7.84 -6.03
N VAL A 201 3.32 8.86 -6.57
CA VAL A 201 2.17 8.71 -7.46
C VAL A 201 2.31 9.65 -8.66
N ASN A 202 1.73 9.26 -9.79
CA ASN A 202 1.82 9.98 -11.07
C ASN A 202 0.90 11.22 -11.20
N THR A 203 0.35 11.70 -10.09
CA THR A 203 -0.51 12.90 -10.06
C THR A 203 -0.09 13.84 -8.92
N GLU A 204 -0.51 15.09 -8.99
CA GLU A 204 -0.40 16.00 -7.86
C GLU A 204 -1.30 15.53 -6.72
N ILE A 205 -0.80 15.63 -5.49
CA ILE A 205 -1.51 15.27 -4.28
C ILE A 205 -2.04 16.52 -3.59
N GLN A 206 -3.21 16.41 -2.96
CA GLN A 206 -3.80 17.51 -2.20
C GLN A 206 -3.38 17.52 -0.73
N GLY A 207 -2.62 16.49 -0.32
CA GLY A 207 -2.04 16.38 1.01
C GLY A 207 -1.38 15.03 1.23
N TYR A 208 -0.78 14.88 2.41
CA TYR A 208 -0.04 13.68 2.77
C TYR A 208 -0.03 13.49 4.29
N ASP A 209 0.35 12.30 4.73
CA ASP A 209 0.75 12.03 6.10
C ASP A 209 1.95 11.10 6.13
N THR A 210 2.89 11.40 6.99
CA THR A 210 4.10 10.58 7.17
C THR A 210 4.27 10.11 8.60
N ASP A 211 3.45 10.60 9.54
CA ASP A 211 3.41 10.14 10.92
C ASP A 211 2.19 9.25 11.17
N ARG A 212 2.45 8.04 11.68
CA ARG A 212 1.42 7.03 11.91
C ARG A 212 0.38 7.45 12.94
N GLU A 213 0.83 8.06 14.04
CA GLU A 213 -0.07 8.45 15.12
C GLU A 213 -1.02 9.56 14.68
N SER A 214 -0.51 10.51 13.90
CA SER A 214 -1.30 11.59 13.32
C SER A 214 -2.31 11.08 12.28
N PHE A 215 -1.94 10.07 11.49
CA PHE A 215 -2.81 9.49 10.47
C PHE A 215 -3.90 8.60 11.07
N ILE A 216 -3.51 7.66 11.94
CA ILE A 216 -4.43 6.67 12.52
C ILE A 216 -5.25 7.29 13.66
N GLY A 217 -4.62 8.12 14.50
CA GLY A 217 -5.16 8.56 15.79
C GLY A 217 -4.72 7.62 16.92
N LEU A 218 -4.46 8.18 18.10
CA LEU A 218 -3.85 7.46 19.23
C LEU A 218 -4.65 6.24 19.71
N TYR A 219 -5.97 6.26 19.53
CA TYR A 219 -6.88 5.22 20.02
C TYR A 219 -7.62 4.48 18.91
N ASN A 220 -7.28 4.77 17.64
CA ASN A 220 -7.90 4.15 16.49
C ASN A 220 -7.04 3.02 15.93
N GLU A 221 -7.61 2.27 15.01
CA GLU A 221 -6.98 1.15 14.31
C GLU A 221 -6.85 1.42 12.81
N PHE A 222 -6.14 0.54 12.12
CA PHE A 222 -6.07 0.58 10.64
C PHE A 222 -7.42 0.46 9.94
N SER A 223 -8.42 -0.11 10.61
CA SER A 223 -9.79 -0.20 10.07
C SER A 223 -10.46 1.17 9.93
N GLU A 224 -10.14 2.11 10.81
CA GLU A 224 -10.78 3.43 10.91
C GLU A 224 -9.74 4.54 11.20
N PRO A 225 -8.78 4.79 10.30
CA PRO A 225 -7.82 5.85 10.53
C PRO A 225 -8.49 7.22 10.59
N GLN A 226 -8.13 8.02 11.57
CA GLN A 226 -8.77 9.33 11.83
C GLN A 226 -8.69 10.26 10.62
N ALA A 227 -7.54 10.33 9.94
CA ALA A 227 -7.39 11.16 8.74
C ALA A 227 -8.35 10.74 7.63
N VAL A 228 -8.60 9.43 7.49
CA VAL A 228 -9.52 8.88 6.48
C VAL A 228 -10.98 9.11 6.86
N THR A 229 -11.35 8.83 8.11
CA THR A 229 -12.75 9.00 8.59
C THR A 229 -13.17 10.46 8.50
N GLU A 230 -12.29 11.38 8.87
CA GLU A 230 -12.52 12.82 8.71
C GLU A 230 -12.40 13.28 7.24
N GLY A 231 -11.78 12.47 6.38
CA GLY A 231 -11.55 12.79 4.96
C GLY A 231 -10.60 13.97 4.78
N LYS A 232 -9.61 14.11 5.66
CA LYS A 232 -8.68 15.25 5.68
C LYS A 232 -7.29 14.81 6.11
N PRO A 233 -6.23 15.04 5.28
CA PRO A 233 -4.86 14.78 5.65
C PRO A 233 -4.40 15.76 6.72
N ARG A 234 -3.43 15.36 7.54
CA ARG A 234 -2.83 16.20 8.58
C ARG A 234 -1.59 16.94 8.09
N ASN A 235 -1.05 16.53 6.94
CA ASN A 235 0.27 16.97 6.42
C ASN A 235 1.36 16.80 7.49
N SER A 236 1.29 15.67 8.17
CA SER A 236 2.18 15.34 9.29
C SER A 236 3.56 14.92 8.81
N PHE A 237 4.58 15.23 9.64
CA PHE A 237 5.96 14.76 9.44
C PHE A 237 6.37 13.84 10.57
N ALA A 238 6.82 12.61 10.22
CA ALA A 238 7.36 11.68 11.19
C ALA A 238 8.76 12.10 11.64
N HIS A 239 8.94 12.08 12.95
CA HIS A 239 10.23 12.24 13.59
C HIS A 239 10.51 10.99 14.43
N GLY A 240 11.21 10.02 13.84
CA GLY A 240 11.72 8.89 14.61
C GLY A 240 11.14 7.52 14.23
N TRP A 241 10.15 6.98 14.92
CA TRP A 241 9.93 5.54 15.04
C TRP A 241 8.68 4.96 14.35
N SER A 242 7.75 5.76 13.92
CA SER A 242 6.51 5.30 13.27
C SER A 242 6.28 5.95 11.90
N PRO A 243 7.27 5.95 11.00
CA PRO A 243 7.10 6.60 9.71
C PRO A 243 6.16 5.79 8.82
N ILE A 244 5.28 6.51 8.12
CA ILE A 244 4.38 5.98 7.10
C ILE A 244 4.52 6.79 5.81
N ALA A 245 3.88 6.32 4.75
CA ALA A 245 3.62 7.12 3.57
C ALA A 245 2.13 7.03 3.23
N SER A 246 1.47 8.15 3.25
CA SER A 246 0.09 8.30 2.81
C SER A 246 -0.03 9.52 1.91
N HIS A 247 -0.58 9.31 0.72
CA HIS A 247 -0.96 10.38 -0.21
C HIS A 247 -2.46 10.60 -0.11
N TYR A 248 -2.88 11.86 -0.15
CA TYR A 248 -4.29 12.24 -0.24
C TYR A 248 -4.59 12.80 -1.62
N ILE A 249 -5.57 12.21 -2.30
CA ILE A 249 -5.96 12.54 -3.67
C ILE A 249 -7.48 12.62 -3.75
N GLU A 250 -8.01 13.73 -4.26
CA GLU A 250 -9.42 13.87 -4.60
C GLU A 250 -9.64 13.52 -6.07
N VAL A 251 -10.64 12.68 -6.34
CA VAL A 251 -10.99 12.22 -7.68
C VAL A 251 -12.48 12.42 -7.91
N THR A 252 -12.82 13.24 -8.91
CA THR A 252 -14.21 13.39 -9.35
C THR A 252 -14.38 12.61 -10.65
N LEU A 253 -15.41 11.74 -10.69
CA LEU A 253 -15.74 10.88 -11.81
C LEU A 253 -17.20 11.11 -12.24
N GLN A 254 -17.40 11.41 -13.52
CA GLN A 254 -18.72 11.41 -14.12
C GLN A 254 -19.25 9.97 -14.25
N PRO A 255 -20.57 9.76 -14.44
CA PRO A 255 -21.12 8.44 -14.73
C PRO A 255 -20.39 7.74 -15.89
N GLY A 256 -19.91 6.52 -15.64
CA GLY A 256 -19.16 5.70 -16.60
C GLY A 256 -17.67 6.08 -16.74
N GLU A 257 -17.23 7.17 -16.14
CA GLU A 257 -15.83 7.62 -16.21
C GLU A 257 -14.90 6.71 -15.40
N SER A 258 -13.66 6.57 -15.90
CA SER A 258 -12.58 5.85 -15.22
C SER A 258 -11.33 6.71 -15.13
N ARG A 259 -10.57 6.56 -14.04
CA ARG A 259 -9.28 7.23 -13.85
C ARG A 259 -8.23 6.28 -13.30
N ASP A 260 -7.05 6.34 -13.88
CA ASP A 260 -5.88 5.60 -13.40
C ASP A 260 -5.01 6.47 -12.49
N LEU A 261 -4.60 5.89 -11.36
CA LEU A 261 -3.58 6.40 -10.46
C LEU A 261 -2.46 5.35 -10.40
N ILE A 262 -1.24 5.74 -10.72
CA ILE A 262 -0.10 4.83 -10.75
C ILE A 262 0.85 5.18 -9.61
N PHE A 263 0.97 4.26 -8.66
CA PHE A 263 1.87 4.40 -7.53
C PHE A 263 3.11 3.52 -7.74
N LEU A 264 4.25 4.00 -7.26
CA LEU A 264 5.51 3.25 -7.22
C LEU A 264 6.03 3.21 -5.79
N LEU A 265 6.19 2.00 -5.26
CA LEU A 265 6.81 1.74 -3.97
C LEU A 265 8.16 1.07 -4.21
N GLY A 266 9.24 1.74 -3.90
CA GLY A 266 10.53 1.26 -4.34
C GLY A 266 11.70 1.61 -3.42
N TYR A 267 12.88 1.28 -3.93
CA TYR A 267 14.15 1.45 -3.25
C TYR A 267 15.20 2.04 -4.21
N VAL A 268 16.07 2.88 -3.68
CA VAL A 268 17.13 3.49 -4.46
C VAL A 268 18.39 3.69 -3.64
N GLU A 269 19.53 3.49 -4.28
CA GLU A 269 20.84 3.80 -3.72
C GLU A 269 21.37 5.09 -4.35
N ASN A 270 21.66 6.08 -3.52
CA ASN A 270 22.25 7.32 -3.97
C ASN A 270 23.77 7.28 -3.79
N LYS A 271 24.49 6.89 -4.84
CA LYS A 271 25.95 6.75 -4.82
C LYS A 271 26.73 8.06 -4.60
N GLN A 272 26.06 9.20 -4.69
CA GLN A 272 26.73 10.52 -4.72
C GLN A 272 26.36 11.45 -3.58
N ASP A 273 25.68 10.98 -2.53
CA ASP A 273 25.15 11.83 -1.43
C ASP A 273 24.26 12.99 -1.91
N LYS A 274 23.74 12.91 -3.12
CA LYS A 274 22.83 13.93 -3.69
C LYS A 274 21.40 13.49 -3.49
N LYS A 275 20.54 14.45 -3.22
CA LYS A 275 19.10 14.24 -3.15
C LYS A 275 18.60 13.48 -4.38
N PHE A 276 17.96 12.36 -4.14
CA PHE A 276 17.35 11.57 -5.21
C PHE A 276 16.12 12.29 -5.75
N VAL A 277 15.97 12.31 -7.07
CA VAL A 277 14.80 12.89 -7.73
C VAL A 277 14.00 11.78 -8.40
N ALA A 278 12.88 11.41 -7.79
CA ALA A 278 12.00 10.33 -8.28
C ALA A 278 11.49 10.54 -9.71
N LYS A 279 11.36 11.77 -10.17
CA LYS A 279 10.99 12.11 -11.55
C LYS A 279 11.86 11.42 -12.63
N LYS A 280 13.07 10.96 -12.27
CA LYS A 280 13.95 10.24 -13.20
C LYS A 280 13.63 8.75 -13.31
N VAL A 281 12.78 8.21 -12.44
CA VAL A 281 12.39 6.78 -12.43
C VAL A 281 11.02 6.58 -13.06
N ILE A 282 10.20 7.63 -13.14
CA ILE A 282 8.81 7.57 -13.61
C ILE A 282 8.67 7.93 -15.11
N ASN A 283 9.71 8.45 -15.74
CA ASN A 283 9.70 8.83 -17.18
C ASN A 283 10.25 7.71 -18.07
#